data_1bf2d017f37260321f3f15dd7c623e75
#
_entry.id   1bf2d017f37260321f3f15dd7c623e75
#
_cell.length_a   1.000
_cell.length_b   1.000
_cell.length_c   1.000
_cell.angle_alpha   90.00
_cell.angle_beta   90.00
_cell.angle_gamma   90.00
#
_symmetry.space_group_name_H-M   'P 1'
#
loop_
_entity.id
_entity.type
_entity.pdbx_description
1 polymer ?
#
loop_
_entity_poly.entity_id
_entity_poly.type
_entity_poly.pdbx_seq_one_letter_code
_entity_poly.pdbx_strand_id
1 'polypeptide(L)'
;ASDVYKRQEKERCQYAIDMAKEGRNVVLVCSGDSGVYGMASLVYELADEETDIKVISGVTAANSGAACLGAPLSHDFAVISLSDCMTPWELIKKRIRAMAESDMVMCIYNPSSRRRAGYLKEACDIVMEVQPADTVCGYVRNIGRDNETAGVLTLKELADFKADMFTTVYIGNSHTKIINGKMVTPRGYK
;
A
#
# COMPACT_ATOMS: atom_id res chain seq x y z
N ALA A 1 3.82 8.73 -19.08
CA ALA A 1 2.59 8.03 -18.63
C ALA A 1 2.10 8.50 -17.26
N SER A 2 3.02 8.79 -16.27
CA SER A 2 2.59 9.25 -14.93
C SER A 2 1.87 10.61 -14.94
N ASP A 3 2.27 11.54 -15.80
CA ASP A 3 1.64 12.86 -15.88
C ASP A 3 0.25 12.83 -16.53
N VAL A 4 0.01 11.88 -17.43
CA VAL A 4 -1.31 11.69 -18.06
C VAL A 4 -2.32 11.17 -17.03
N TYR A 5 -1.93 10.22 -16.18
CA TYR A 5 -2.81 9.70 -15.12
C TYR A 5 -3.14 10.76 -14.07
N LYS A 6 -2.18 11.56 -13.63
CA LYS A 6 -2.41 12.65 -12.66
C LYS A 6 -3.38 13.72 -13.19
N ARG A 7 -3.25 14.09 -14.47
CA ARG A 7 -4.20 15.02 -15.10
C ARG A 7 -5.60 14.42 -15.16
N GLN A 8 -5.73 13.14 -15.52
CA GLN A 8 -7.03 12.46 -15.56
C GLN A 8 -7.68 12.34 -14.18
N GLU A 9 -6.93 12.11 -13.11
CA GLU A 9 -7.46 12.08 -11.75
C GLU A 9 -8.00 13.45 -11.35
N LYS A 10 -7.22 14.50 -11.56
CA LYS A 10 -7.64 15.87 -11.26
C LYS A 10 -8.87 16.28 -12.07
N GLU A 11 -8.86 16.01 -13.39
CA GLU A 11 -9.97 16.32 -14.28
C GLU A 11 -11.25 15.58 -13.87
N ARG A 12 -11.16 14.31 -13.47
CA ARG A 12 -12.32 13.53 -12.98
C ARG A 12 -12.85 14.06 -11.66
N CYS A 13 -11.98 14.41 -10.72
CA CYS A 13 -12.41 15.00 -9.45
C CYS A 13 -13.07 16.37 -9.68
N GLN A 14 -12.47 17.22 -10.53
CA GLN A 14 -13.06 18.52 -10.86
C GLN A 14 -14.42 18.36 -11.54
N TYR A 15 -14.54 17.47 -12.52
CA TYR A 15 -15.80 17.20 -13.19
C TYR A 15 -16.90 16.74 -12.20
N ALA A 16 -16.54 15.86 -11.25
CA ALA A 16 -17.47 15.41 -10.23
C ALA A 16 -17.96 16.57 -9.33
N ILE A 17 -17.05 17.47 -8.94
CA ILE A 17 -17.36 18.66 -8.15
C ILE A 17 -18.26 19.61 -8.93
N ASP A 18 -17.96 19.88 -10.20
CA ASP A 18 -18.74 20.77 -11.05
C ASP A 18 -20.18 20.25 -11.22
N MET A 19 -20.34 18.94 -11.41
CA MET A 19 -21.66 18.31 -11.48
C MET A 19 -22.44 18.39 -10.15
N ALA A 20 -21.75 18.25 -9.02
CA ALA A 20 -22.36 18.40 -7.70
C ALA A 20 -22.87 19.85 -7.48
N LYS A 21 -22.10 20.85 -7.91
CA LYS A 21 -22.50 22.27 -7.87
C LYS A 21 -23.71 22.60 -8.75
N GLU A 22 -23.96 21.82 -9.81
CA GLU A 22 -25.19 21.89 -10.60
C GLU A 22 -26.40 21.26 -9.87
N GLY A 23 -26.25 20.80 -8.63
CA GLY A 23 -27.30 20.18 -7.83
C GLY A 23 -27.51 18.69 -8.11
N ARG A 24 -26.56 18.01 -8.74
CA ARG A 24 -26.63 16.57 -9.01
C ARG A 24 -26.07 15.76 -7.84
N ASN A 25 -26.65 14.60 -7.58
CA ASN A 25 -26.05 13.59 -6.72
C ASN A 25 -24.96 12.86 -7.48
N VAL A 26 -23.70 13.06 -7.09
CA VAL A 26 -22.52 12.51 -7.77
C VAL A 26 -21.85 11.46 -6.91
N VAL A 27 -21.45 10.33 -7.50
CA VAL A 27 -20.67 9.29 -6.84
C VAL A 27 -19.36 9.08 -7.61
N LEU A 28 -18.24 9.26 -6.90
CA LEU A 28 -16.91 8.95 -7.42
C LEU A 28 -16.47 7.58 -6.90
N VAL A 29 -16.38 6.59 -7.78
CA VAL A 29 -16.03 5.22 -7.42
C VAL A 29 -14.54 4.96 -7.65
N CYS A 30 -13.88 4.36 -6.67
CA CYS A 30 -12.49 3.88 -6.78
C CYS A 30 -12.35 2.48 -6.17
N SER A 31 -11.30 1.75 -6.54
CA SER A 31 -10.98 0.45 -5.94
C SER A 31 -10.32 0.64 -4.56
N GLY A 32 -10.54 -0.31 -3.65
CA GLY A 32 -9.97 -0.27 -2.32
C GLY A 32 -10.68 0.71 -1.40
N ASP A 33 -9.93 1.54 -0.69
CA ASP A 33 -10.43 2.62 0.17
C ASP A 33 -10.04 3.97 -0.41
N SER A 34 -11.01 4.88 -0.51
CA SER A 34 -10.79 6.22 -1.10
C SER A 34 -9.88 7.12 -0.27
N GLY A 35 -9.73 6.85 1.03
CA GLY A 35 -8.86 7.60 1.95
C GLY A 35 -7.45 7.03 2.07
N VAL A 36 -7.19 5.80 1.58
CA VAL A 36 -5.86 5.17 1.64
C VAL A 36 -5.21 5.16 0.27
N TYR A 37 -4.38 6.16 -0.02
CA TYR A 37 -3.77 6.42 -1.34
C TYR A 37 -4.79 6.54 -2.48
N GLY A 38 -6.03 6.87 -2.13
CA GLY A 38 -7.13 7.06 -3.05
C GLY A 38 -7.38 8.54 -3.38
N MET A 39 -8.52 8.81 -4.00
CA MET A 39 -8.85 10.15 -4.51
C MET A 39 -9.55 11.07 -3.51
N ALA A 40 -9.88 10.61 -2.29
CA ALA A 40 -10.65 11.42 -1.35
C ALA A 40 -9.94 12.74 -0.99
N SER A 41 -8.63 12.72 -0.72
CA SER A 41 -7.87 13.94 -0.44
C SER A 41 -7.90 14.92 -1.61
N LEU A 42 -7.76 14.42 -2.84
CA LEU A 42 -7.78 15.26 -4.03
C LEU A 42 -9.14 15.93 -4.25
N VAL A 43 -10.23 15.24 -3.91
CA VAL A 43 -11.58 15.86 -3.95
C VAL A 43 -11.67 17.00 -2.95
N TYR A 44 -11.22 16.79 -1.70
CA TYR A 44 -11.20 17.85 -0.69
C TYR A 44 -10.28 19.02 -1.05
N GLU A 45 -9.13 18.75 -1.69
CA GLU A 45 -8.20 19.81 -2.14
C GLU A 45 -8.77 20.69 -3.27
N LEU A 46 -9.69 20.15 -4.07
CA LEU A 46 -10.28 20.86 -5.21
C LEU A 46 -11.64 21.48 -4.93
N ALA A 47 -12.36 20.97 -3.94
CA ALA A 47 -13.68 21.44 -3.56
C ALA A 47 -13.60 22.72 -2.71
N ASP A 48 -14.64 23.53 -2.75
CA ASP A 48 -14.85 24.63 -1.82
C ASP A 48 -15.62 24.19 -0.56
N GLU A 49 -15.75 25.10 0.40
CA GLU A 49 -16.41 24.84 1.69
C GLU A 49 -17.92 24.57 1.56
N GLU A 50 -18.55 24.95 0.44
CA GLU A 50 -19.98 24.78 0.18
C GLU A 50 -20.30 23.38 -0.41
N THR A 51 -19.30 22.65 -0.87
CA THR A 51 -19.47 21.32 -1.47
C THR A 51 -19.64 20.26 -0.38
N ASP A 52 -20.82 19.66 -0.26
CA ASP A 52 -21.05 18.54 0.68
C ASP A 52 -20.37 17.26 0.18
N ILE A 53 -19.36 16.79 0.91
CA ILE A 53 -18.56 15.63 0.55
C ILE A 53 -18.69 14.56 1.63
N LYS A 54 -19.15 13.38 1.23
CA LYS A 54 -19.20 12.19 2.09
C LYS A 54 -18.25 11.11 1.61
N VAL A 55 -17.26 10.79 2.43
CA VAL A 55 -16.36 9.65 2.17
C VAL A 55 -16.98 8.38 2.73
N ILE A 56 -17.09 7.36 1.89
CA ILE A 56 -17.51 6.01 2.28
C ILE A 56 -16.27 5.14 2.28
N SER A 57 -15.97 4.52 3.44
CA SER A 57 -14.82 3.63 3.58
C SER A 57 -14.99 2.36 2.76
N GLY A 58 -13.87 1.87 2.24
CA GLY A 58 -13.78 0.61 1.53
C GLY A 58 -12.75 -0.33 2.18
N VAL A 59 -12.48 -1.46 1.54
CA VAL A 59 -11.45 -2.38 2.01
C VAL A 59 -10.16 -2.13 1.24
N THR A 60 -9.21 -1.49 1.90
CA THR A 60 -7.90 -1.19 1.29
C THR A 60 -7.09 -2.46 0.99
N ALA A 61 -6.21 -2.41 0.01
CA ALA A 61 -5.34 -3.52 -0.38
C ALA A 61 -4.50 -4.07 0.80
N ALA A 62 -4.13 -3.23 1.78
CA ALA A 62 -3.45 -3.69 2.98
C ALA A 62 -4.24 -4.78 3.72
N ASN A 63 -5.54 -4.56 3.93
CA ASN A 63 -6.39 -5.51 4.64
C ASN A 63 -6.76 -6.71 3.75
N SER A 64 -7.14 -6.44 2.49
CA SER A 64 -7.53 -7.50 1.56
C SER A 64 -6.39 -8.47 1.28
N GLY A 65 -5.19 -7.97 1.02
CA GLY A 65 -4.02 -8.81 0.78
C GLY A 65 -3.52 -9.51 2.04
N ALA A 66 -3.61 -8.87 3.22
CA ALA A 66 -3.31 -9.53 4.49
C ALA A 66 -4.17 -10.78 4.71
N ALA A 67 -5.47 -10.70 4.38
CA ALA A 67 -6.39 -11.83 4.48
C ALA A 67 -6.00 -13.00 3.56
N CYS A 68 -5.44 -12.74 2.36
CA CYS A 68 -4.92 -13.79 1.48
C CYS A 68 -3.72 -14.52 2.10
N LEU A 69 -2.85 -13.78 2.80
CA LEU A 69 -1.63 -14.32 3.42
C LEU A 69 -1.90 -15.00 4.77
N GLY A 70 -2.91 -14.57 5.51
CA GLY A 70 -3.25 -15.05 6.84
C GLY A 70 -3.59 -13.93 7.81
N ALA A 71 -2.71 -13.64 8.77
CA ALA A 71 -2.88 -12.58 9.76
C ALA A 71 -1.57 -11.81 10.03
N PRO A 72 -0.93 -11.22 9.00
CA PRO A 72 0.34 -10.51 9.19
C PRO A 72 0.19 -9.19 9.95
N LEU A 73 -1.00 -8.57 9.93
CA LEU A 73 -1.28 -7.25 10.50
C LEU A 73 -1.96 -7.31 11.88
N SER A 74 -1.77 -8.40 12.63
CA SER A 74 -2.41 -8.57 13.95
C SER A 74 -1.71 -7.79 15.08
N HIS A 75 -0.61 -7.13 14.80
CA HIS A 75 0.15 -6.25 15.68
C HIS A 75 0.30 -4.88 15.03
N ASP A 76 1.09 -3.96 15.62
CA ASP A 76 1.32 -2.64 15.06
C ASP A 76 1.93 -2.73 13.66
N PHE A 77 1.40 -1.96 12.73
CA PHE A 77 1.86 -1.97 11.36
C PHE A 77 1.81 -0.58 10.72
N ALA A 78 2.63 -0.40 9.71
CA ALA A 78 2.66 0.81 8.89
C ALA A 78 2.29 0.50 7.44
N VAL A 79 1.67 1.46 6.77
CA VAL A 79 1.42 1.44 5.32
C VAL A 79 2.32 2.47 4.66
N ILE A 80 3.16 2.03 3.73
CA ILE A 80 4.13 2.89 3.02
C ILE A 80 4.00 2.68 1.52
N SER A 81 3.94 3.77 0.76
CA SER A 81 4.03 3.72 -0.70
C SER A 81 5.46 4.00 -1.15
N LEU A 82 6.00 3.18 -2.06
CA LEU A 82 7.28 3.44 -2.73
C LEU A 82 7.16 4.41 -3.91
N SER A 83 6.00 5.06 -4.08
CA SER A 83 5.82 6.06 -5.12
C SER A 83 6.49 7.37 -4.74
N ASP A 84 7.52 7.75 -5.50
CA ASP A 84 8.24 9.02 -5.38
C ASP A 84 7.57 10.19 -6.13
N CYS A 85 6.35 9.97 -6.63
CA CYS A 85 5.64 10.98 -7.39
C CYS A 85 5.26 12.23 -6.57
N MET A 86 4.93 12.04 -5.29
CA MET A 86 4.48 13.11 -4.38
C MET A 86 5.37 13.22 -3.13
N THR A 87 6.24 12.25 -2.89
CA THR A 87 7.11 12.18 -1.71
C THR A 87 8.54 11.89 -2.17
N PRO A 88 9.55 12.71 -1.80
CA PRO A 88 10.93 12.45 -2.17
C PRO A 88 11.40 11.07 -1.70
N TRP A 89 12.16 10.36 -2.55
CA TRP A 89 12.65 9.01 -2.26
C TRP A 89 13.45 8.92 -0.95
N GLU A 90 14.27 9.93 -0.66
CA GLU A 90 15.04 9.99 0.59
C GLU A 90 14.14 10.01 1.84
N LEU A 91 12.98 10.67 1.76
CA LEU A 91 12.02 10.65 2.86
C LEU A 91 11.33 9.28 2.99
N ILE A 92 11.05 8.61 1.88
CA ILE A 92 10.49 7.25 1.89
C ILE A 92 11.49 6.30 2.54
N LYS A 93 12.78 6.34 2.18
CA LYS A 93 13.85 5.55 2.80
C LYS A 93 13.96 5.79 4.31
N LYS A 94 13.89 7.05 4.73
CA LYS A 94 13.91 7.41 6.17
C LYS A 94 12.73 6.77 6.91
N ARG A 95 11.54 6.77 6.31
CA ARG A 95 10.35 6.14 6.90
C ARG A 95 10.50 4.63 7.00
N ILE A 96 11.00 3.97 5.94
CA ILE A 96 11.25 2.52 5.94
C ILE A 96 12.22 2.14 7.08
N ARG A 97 13.33 2.85 7.21
CA ARG A 97 14.30 2.64 8.29
C ARG A 97 13.67 2.79 9.67
N ALA A 98 12.94 3.87 9.90
CA ALA A 98 12.29 4.13 11.19
C ALA A 98 11.27 3.03 11.55
N MET A 99 10.52 2.51 10.58
CA MET A 99 9.58 1.41 10.81
C MET A 99 10.30 0.09 11.10
N ALA A 100 11.41 -0.19 10.42
CA ALA A 100 12.24 -1.36 10.69
C ALA A 100 12.86 -1.30 12.09
N GLU A 101 13.43 -0.16 12.49
CA GLU A 101 13.99 0.08 13.82
C GLU A 101 12.94 0.00 14.95
N SER A 102 11.69 0.33 14.64
CA SER A 102 10.55 0.24 15.56
C SER A 102 9.90 -1.15 15.61
N ASP A 103 10.47 -2.12 14.90
CA ASP A 103 9.95 -3.50 14.78
C ASP A 103 8.47 -3.57 14.34
N MET A 104 8.03 -2.67 13.46
CA MET A 104 6.68 -2.65 12.91
C MET A 104 6.56 -3.54 11.67
N VAL A 105 5.42 -4.20 11.53
CA VAL A 105 5.07 -4.83 10.24
C VAL A 105 4.85 -3.74 9.21
N MET A 106 5.36 -3.92 7.99
CA MET A 106 5.17 -2.95 6.90
C MET A 106 4.32 -3.53 5.77
N CYS A 107 3.32 -2.77 5.35
CA CYS A 107 2.57 -3.01 4.13
C CYS A 107 3.02 -2.02 3.05
N ILE A 108 3.62 -2.52 1.98
CA ILE A 108 4.23 -1.72 0.92
C ILE A 108 3.30 -1.65 -0.28
N TYR A 109 2.90 -0.42 -0.62
CA TYR A 109 2.15 -0.07 -1.83
C TYR A 109 3.09 0.41 -2.93
N ASN A 110 2.68 0.21 -4.18
CA ASN A 110 3.45 0.64 -5.36
C ASN A 110 4.90 0.14 -5.33
N PRO A 111 5.16 -1.15 -5.07
CA PRO A 111 6.51 -1.68 -4.84
C PRO A 111 7.40 -1.55 -6.07
N SER A 112 6.83 -1.45 -7.26
CA SER A 112 7.58 -1.33 -8.50
C SER A 112 6.78 -0.63 -9.60
N SER A 113 7.48 -0.01 -10.53
CA SER A 113 6.99 0.47 -11.81
C SER A 113 8.14 0.46 -12.83
N ARG A 114 7.86 0.75 -14.13
CA ARG A 114 8.92 0.82 -15.16
C ARG A 114 10.06 1.78 -14.79
N ARG A 115 9.78 2.88 -14.09
CA ARG A 115 10.79 3.87 -13.66
C ARG A 115 11.43 3.54 -12.31
N ARG A 116 10.84 2.64 -11.52
CA ARG A 116 11.18 2.34 -10.13
C ARG A 116 11.44 0.84 -9.92
N ALA A 117 12.04 0.18 -10.91
CA ALA A 117 12.27 -1.26 -10.87
C ALA A 117 13.18 -1.70 -9.69
N GLY A 118 14.06 -0.83 -9.21
CA GLY A 118 14.99 -1.13 -8.09
C GLY A 118 14.50 -0.72 -6.70
N TYR A 119 13.37 -0.01 -6.58
CA TYR A 119 12.95 0.56 -5.29
C TYR A 119 12.58 -0.48 -4.25
N LEU A 120 11.95 -1.59 -4.65
CA LEU A 120 11.65 -2.69 -3.72
C LEU A 120 12.93 -3.30 -3.16
N LYS A 121 13.93 -3.54 -4.03
CA LYS A 121 15.23 -4.07 -3.60
C LYS A 121 15.90 -3.13 -2.60
N GLU A 122 15.99 -1.84 -2.93
CA GLU A 122 16.59 -0.84 -2.04
C GLU A 122 15.84 -0.74 -0.70
N ALA A 123 14.50 -0.83 -0.71
CA ALA A 123 13.70 -0.88 0.50
C ALA A 123 14.04 -2.12 1.36
N CYS A 124 14.13 -3.30 0.74
CA CYS A 124 14.52 -4.53 1.43
C CYS A 124 15.96 -4.45 1.98
N ASP A 125 16.89 -3.88 1.21
CA ASP A 125 18.29 -3.69 1.66
C ASP A 125 18.34 -2.81 2.92
N ILE A 126 17.56 -1.73 2.98
CA ILE A 126 17.44 -0.87 4.17
C ILE A 126 16.87 -1.66 5.36
N VAL A 127 15.84 -2.48 5.15
CA VAL A 127 15.26 -3.29 6.23
C VAL A 127 16.26 -4.34 6.71
N MET A 128 17.05 -4.95 5.82
CA MET A 128 18.09 -5.93 6.19
C MET A 128 19.25 -5.33 6.99
N GLU A 129 19.42 -4.01 7.04
CA GLU A 129 20.38 -3.39 7.96
C GLU A 129 19.95 -3.53 9.43
N VAL A 130 18.67 -3.79 9.68
CA VAL A 130 18.04 -3.83 11.02
C VAL A 130 17.49 -5.23 11.34
N GLN A 131 16.84 -5.86 10.37
CA GLN A 131 16.16 -7.14 10.52
C GLN A 131 16.93 -8.28 9.81
N PRO A 132 16.80 -9.53 10.29
CA PRO A 132 17.42 -10.68 9.65
C PRO A 132 16.95 -10.89 8.20
N ALA A 133 17.82 -11.42 7.35
CA ALA A 133 17.52 -11.70 5.94
C ALA A 133 16.44 -12.78 5.75
N ASP A 134 16.19 -13.62 6.75
CA ASP A 134 15.15 -14.64 6.80
C ASP A 134 13.83 -14.16 7.42
N THR A 135 13.70 -12.85 7.73
CA THR A 135 12.43 -12.24 8.16
C THR A 135 11.31 -12.65 7.19
N VAL A 136 10.21 -13.13 7.76
CA VAL A 136 9.04 -13.59 6.98
C VAL A 136 8.37 -12.41 6.29
N CYS A 137 8.24 -12.52 4.99
CA CYS A 137 7.58 -11.56 4.11
C CYS A 137 6.48 -12.23 3.30
N GLY A 138 5.64 -11.44 2.67
CA GLY A 138 4.59 -11.93 1.78
C GLY A 138 4.30 -10.95 0.64
N TYR A 139 3.71 -11.46 -0.41
CA TYR A 139 3.17 -10.63 -1.49
C TYR A 139 1.78 -11.13 -1.91
N VAL A 140 0.97 -10.21 -2.37
CA VAL A 140 -0.29 -10.54 -3.06
C VAL A 140 -0.37 -9.67 -4.31
N ARG A 141 -0.64 -10.32 -5.43
CA ARG A 141 -0.81 -9.67 -6.74
C ARG A 141 -2.24 -9.82 -7.20
N ASN A 142 -2.78 -8.78 -7.83
CA ASN A 142 -4.13 -8.75 -8.41
C ASN A 142 -5.23 -9.05 -7.39
N ILE A 143 -5.14 -8.49 -6.19
CA ILE A 143 -6.10 -8.71 -5.10
C ILE A 143 -7.54 -8.55 -5.58
N GLY A 144 -8.38 -9.57 -5.32
CA GLY A 144 -9.80 -9.59 -5.70
C GLY A 144 -10.07 -9.76 -7.20
N ARG A 145 -9.10 -10.21 -8.00
CA ARG A 145 -9.25 -10.48 -9.45
C ARG A 145 -9.06 -11.97 -9.75
N ASP A 146 -9.54 -12.41 -10.91
CA ASP A 146 -9.49 -13.83 -11.34
C ASP A 146 -8.07 -14.44 -11.34
N ASN A 147 -7.04 -13.60 -11.50
CA ASN A 147 -5.64 -14.01 -11.52
C ASN A 147 -4.89 -13.59 -10.23
N GLU A 148 -5.59 -13.56 -9.10
CA GLU A 148 -4.97 -13.31 -7.80
C GLU A 148 -3.93 -14.39 -7.49
N THR A 149 -2.75 -13.94 -7.05
CA THR A 149 -1.68 -14.81 -6.57
C THR A 149 -1.09 -14.26 -5.28
N ALA A 150 -0.78 -15.15 -4.35
CA ALA A 150 -0.15 -14.80 -3.08
C ALA A 150 0.99 -15.77 -2.79
N GLY A 151 2.01 -15.31 -2.07
CA GLY A 151 3.11 -16.13 -1.62
C GLY A 151 3.79 -15.57 -0.40
N VAL A 152 4.42 -16.48 0.36
CA VAL A 152 5.24 -16.17 1.53
C VAL A 152 6.69 -16.48 1.15
N LEU A 153 7.61 -15.59 1.52
CA LEU A 153 9.03 -15.63 1.19
C LEU A 153 9.85 -14.94 2.29
N THR A 154 11.15 -15.05 2.23
CA THR A 154 12.06 -14.33 3.12
C THR A 154 12.31 -12.90 2.62
N LEU A 155 12.80 -12.03 3.50
CA LEU A 155 13.18 -10.65 3.13
C LEU A 155 14.27 -10.64 2.04
N LYS A 156 15.21 -11.60 2.09
CA LYS A 156 16.23 -11.76 1.06
C LYS A 156 15.64 -12.13 -0.31
N GLU A 157 14.70 -13.08 -0.33
CA GLU A 157 14.01 -13.46 -1.57
C GLU A 157 13.12 -12.33 -2.10
N LEU A 158 12.51 -11.54 -1.20
CA LEU A 158 11.71 -10.38 -1.55
C LEU A 158 12.55 -9.30 -2.24
N ALA A 159 13.81 -9.11 -1.85
CA ALA A 159 14.70 -8.14 -2.49
C ALA A 159 14.92 -8.43 -3.99
N ASP A 160 14.87 -9.70 -4.39
CA ASP A 160 15.01 -10.14 -5.79
C ASP A 160 13.66 -10.39 -6.48
N PHE A 161 12.56 -10.21 -5.76
CA PHE A 161 11.21 -10.45 -6.28
C PHE A 161 10.78 -9.40 -7.31
N LYS A 162 10.25 -9.86 -8.44
CA LYS A 162 9.74 -8.98 -9.51
C LYS A 162 8.28 -8.59 -9.23
N ALA A 163 8.12 -7.54 -8.46
CA ALA A 163 6.82 -6.92 -8.23
C ALA A 163 6.39 -6.04 -9.43
N ASP A 164 5.09 -5.78 -9.52
CA ASP A 164 4.47 -4.83 -10.45
C ASP A 164 3.54 -3.86 -9.72
N MET A 165 2.83 -3.02 -10.45
CA MET A 165 1.91 -2.02 -9.89
C MET A 165 0.66 -2.63 -9.22
N PHE A 166 0.38 -3.91 -9.47
CA PHE A 166 -0.77 -4.63 -8.91
C PHE A 166 -0.38 -5.51 -7.72
N THR A 167 0.86 -5.39 -7.27
CA THR A 167 1.41 -6.14 -6.15
C THR A 167 1.37 -5.30 -4.88
N THR A 168 0.89 -5.89 -3.79
CA THR A 168 1.06 -5.39 -2.43
C THR A 168 2.02 -6.32 -1.70
N VAL A 169 2.99 -5.74 -0.98
CA VAL A 169 4.04 -6.49 -0.29
C VAL A 169 3.91 -6.29 1.21
N TYR A 170 4.22 -7.33 1.96
CA TYR A 170 4.20 -7.32 3.43
C TYR A 170 5.57 -7.76 3.94
N ILE A 171 6.19 -6.93 4.77
CA ILE A 171 7.43 -7.25 5.48
C ILE A 171 7.04 -7.45 6.95
N GLY A 172 7.30 -8.63 7.48
CA GLY A 172 7.02 -8.97 8.86
C GLY A 172 7.95 -8.25 9.84
N ASN A 173 7.72 -8.48 11.12
CA ASN A 173 8.61 -8.04 12.21
C ASN A 173 9.27 -9.24 12.89
N SER A 174 9.99 -9.01 13.99
CA SER A 174 10.71 -10.05 14.75
C SER A 174 9.81 -11.20 15.26
N HIS A 175 8.50 -10.96 15.37
CA HIS A 175 7.51 -11.94 15.84
C HIS A 175 6.76 -12.65 14.71
N THR A 176 6.87 -12.18 13.48
CA THR A 176 6.15 -12.75 12.33
C THR A 176 6.67 -14.15 12.02
N LYS A 177 5.75 -15.10 11.84
CA LYS A 177 6.03 -16.54 11.64
C LYS A 177 5.17 -17.12 10.53
N ILE A 178 5.60 -18.26 10.01
CA ILE A 178 4.75 -19.13 9.18
C ILE A 178 4.04 -20.10 10.12
N ILE A 179 2.71 -20.01 10.19
CA ILE A 179 1.85 -20.89 10.98
C ILE A 179 0.84 -21.52 10.03
N ASN A 180 0.84 -22.86 9.94
CA ASN A 180 -0.03 -23.60 9.02
C ASN A 180 0.07 -23.11 7.55
N GLY A 181 1.27 -22.79 7.10
CA GLY A 181 1.52 -22.27 5.75
C GLY A 181 1.07 -20.81 5.50
N LYS A 182 0.71 -20.09 6.55
CA LYS A 182 0.25 -18.70 6.50
C LYS A 182 1.23 -17.77 7.21
N MET A 183 1.33 -16.52 6.71
CA MET A 183 2.07 -15.44 7.35
C MET A 183 1.25 -14.89 8.52
N VAL A 184 1.76 -14.99 9.72
CA VAL A 184 1.06 -14.55 10.94
C VAL A 184 2.02 -13.77 11.83
N THR A 185 1.56 -12.63 12.36
CA THR A 185 2.23 -11.89 13.42
C THR A 185 1.46 -12.13 14.73
N PRO A 186 1.90 -13.05 15.61
CA PRO A 186 1.15 -13.42 16.81
C PRO A 186 1.06 -12.25 17.80
N ARG A 187 -0.08 -12.11 18.48
CA ARG A 187 -0.29 -11.13 19.56
C ARG A 187 0.31 -11.55 20.90
N GLY A 188 0.86 -12.78 21.00
CA GLY A 188 1.52 -13.27 22.19
C GLY A 188 0.57 -13.83 23.26
N TYR A 189 -0.63 -14.26 22.90
CA TYR A 189 -1.48 -15.00 23.83
C TYR A 189 -0.77 -16.29 24.29
N LYS A 190 -0.77 -16.50 25.61
CA LYS A 190 -0.25 -17.71 26.29
C LYS A 190 -1.35 -18.73 26.43
#